data_7e0e2632aa8066e3bd7b83426959e6b5
#
_entry.id   7e0e2632aa8066e3bd7b83426959e6b5
#
_cell.length_a   1.000
_cell.length_b   1.000
_cell.length_c   1.000
_cell.angle_alpha   90.00
_cell.angle_beta   90.00
_cell.angle_gamma   90.00
#
_symmetry.space_group_name_H-M   'P 1'
#
loop_
_entity.id
_entity.type
_entity.pdbx_description
1 polymer ?
#
loop_
_entity_poly.entity_id
_entity_poly.type
_entity_poly.pdbx_seq_one_letter_code
_entity_poly.pdbx_strand_id
1 'polypeptide(L)'
;MPVSLNLPQVETVERLTTIWANRYFPDLSGLLTNNELTARSKLREAVSKQGRKQTAQKLSKKVVEQQCNLAAVRTRSLYSDDQASNFKETSSLAKLISRIYLQLIEIYQESAPVVLSQGPQGHALIEPSLESWGIPKINRLAAALAPLLSELQDQNKSSQSWQSAGFATTQINLSNALLLEQLGPAEQVFIKCYFQFLEEQVALPWQQMCAAAVAYTSRSSAFAIVERILPMTHDIAVATYTRWSKTFPNYYSRRGDLSSPAVKHSCIRDFEMFQVYLWLSFLAKDLKFVKQELPAICVMVYGTLNIPWTMTVDGNILLMREILDRLEPNEKSLVRPYTQHMINAFPDR
;
A
#
# COMPACT_ATOMS: atom_id res chain seq x y z
N MET A 1 -4.55 15.92 -15.61
CA MET A 1 -6.02 15.81 -15.48
C MET A 1 -6.33 15.29 -14.09
N PRO A 2 -7.31 15.80 -13.36
CA PRO A 2 -7.72 15.19 -12.10
C PRO A 2 -8.20 13.78 -12.40
N VAL A 3 -7.54 12.78 -11.83
CA VAL A 3 -7.95 11.38 -11.95
C VAL A 3 -9.21 11.25 -11.12
N SER A 4 -10.35 11.06 -11.79
CA SER A 4 -11.61 10.75 -11.12
C SER A 4 -11.41 9.47 -10.30
N LEU A 5 -11.60 9.54 -8.99
CA LEU A 5 -11.55 8.39 -8.08
C LEU A 5 -12.72 7.40 -8.30
N ASN A 6 -13.64 7.72 -9.21
CA ASN A 6 -14.65 6.79 -9.69
C ASN A 6 -14.00 5.91 -10.76
N LEU A 7 -13.60 4.70 -10.36
CA LEU A 7 -13.13 3.68 -11.30
C LEU A 7 -14.28 3.37 -12.29
N PRO A 8 -13.99 3.32 -13.61
CA PRO A 8 -14.97 2.93 -14.60
C PRO A 8 -15.51 1.53 -14.27
N GLN A 9 -16.83 1.34 -14.36
CA GLN A 9 -17.47 0.04 -14.21
C GLN A 9 -17.29 -0.75 -15.51
N VAL A 10 -16.09 -1.33 -15.69
CA VAL A 10 -15.72 -2.16 -16.83
C VAL A 10 -15.18 -3.47 -16.29
N GLU A 11 -15.51 -4.58 -16.94
CA GLU A 11 -15.15 -5.95 -16.51
C GLU A 11 -13.65 -6.08 -16.12
N THR A 12 -12.74 -5.52 -16.92
CA THR A 12 -11.30 -5.59 -16.65
C THR A 12 -10.89 -4.87 -15.36
N VAL A 13 -11.49 -3.71 -15.07
CA VAL A 13 -11.25 -2.96 -13.84
C VAL A 13 -11.82 -3.71 -12.64
N GLU A 14 -13.02 -4.26 -12.75
CA GLU A 14 -13.65 -5.05 -11.69
C GLU A 14 -12.79 -6.29 -11.35
N ARG A 15 -12.28 -6.99 -12.36
CA ARG A 15 -11.39 -8.15 -12.17
C ARG A 15 -10.09 -7.76 -11.46
N LEU A 16 -9.39 -6.73 -11.92
CA LEU A 16 -8.16 -6.26 -11.26
C LEU A 16 -8.42 -5.81 -9.82
N THR A 17 -9.53 -5.08 -9.60
CA THR A 17 -9.89 -4.59 -8.27
C THR A 17 -10.23 -5.75 -7.33
N THR A 18 -10.92 -6.79 -7.82
CA THR A 18 -11.24 -7.98 -7.04
C THR A 18 -9.97 -8.74 -6.65
N ILE A 19 -9.03 -8.94 -7.60
CA ILE A 19 -7.75 -9.58 -7.32
C ILE A 19 -6.95 -8.78 -6.29
N TRP A 20 -6.85 -7.46 -6.48
CA TRP A 20 -6.12 -6.60 -5.56
C TRP A 20 -6.75 -6.58 -4.16
N ALA A 21 -8.08 -6.65 -4.09
CA ALA A 21 -8.84 -6.70 -2.85
C ALA A 21 -8.44 -7.86 -1.92
N ASN A 22 -8.02 -8.99 -2.48
CA ASN A 22 -7.59 -10.14 -1.71
C ASN A 22 -6.40 -9.84 -0.77
N ARG A 23 -5.65 -8.76 -1.03
CA ARG A 23 -4.56 -8.31 -0.15
C ARG A 23 -5.03 -7.74 1.18
N TYR A 24 -6.30 -7.36 1.27
CA TYR A 24 -6.90 -6.77 2.47
C TYR A 24 -7.58 -7.79 3.37
N PHE A 25 -7.43 -9.10 3.09
CA PHE A 25 -7.88 -10.11 4.05
C PHE A 25 -7.07 -10.02 5.34
N PRO A 26 -7.73 -10.09 6.51
CA PRO A 26 -7.05 -10.05 7.79
C PRO A 26 -6.05 -11.21 7.95
N ASP A 27 -4.80 -10.90 8.26
CA ASP A 27 -3.80 -11.92 8.60
C ASP A 27 -3.96 -12.36 10.05
N LEU A 28 -4.40 -13.59 10.23
CA LEU A 28 -4.64 -14.20 11.54
C LEU A 28 -3.44 -15.03 12.05
N SER A 29 -2.40 -15.23 11.24
CA SER A 29 -1.28 -16.15 11.51
C SER A 29 -0.57 -15.85 12.83
N GLY A 30 -0.38 -14.57 13.16
CA GLY A 30 0.30 -14.15 14.37
C GLY A 30 -0.50 -14.33 15.68
N LEU A 31 -1.81 -14.59 15.60
CA LEU A 31 -2.68 -14.68 16.77
C LEU A 31 -3.05 -16.12 17.17
N LEU A 32 -2.88 -17.08 16.27
CA LEU A 32 -3.35 -18.45 16.46
C LEU A 32 -2.32 -19.39 17.12
N THR A 33 -1.14 -18.91 17.48
CA THR A 33 0.01 -19.76 17.87
C THR A 33 0.01 -20.29 19.30
N ASN A 34 -0.70 -19.68 20.28
CA ASN A 34 -0.50 -20.06 21.70
C ASN A 34 -1.75 -20.37 22.53
N ASN A 35 -2.95 -20.01 22.11
CA ASN A 35 -4.20 -20.39 22.79
C ASN A 35 -5.39 -20.16 21.86
N GLU A 36 -5.68 -21.13 21.04
CA GLU A 36 -6.62 -21.01 19.91
C GLU A 36 -8.02 -20.54 20.32
N LEU A 37 -8.54 -21.04 21.43
CA LEU A 37 -9.90 -20.71 21.92
C LEU A 37 -9.97 -19.24 22.41
N THR A 38 -8.98 -18.80 23.18
CA THR A 38 -8.92 -17.42 23.68
C THR A 38 -8.67 -16.42 22.56
N ALA A 39 -7.81 -16.76 21.60
CA ALA A 39 -7.54 -15.92 20.42
C ALA A 39 -8.80 -15.77 19.55
N ARG A 40 -9.52 -16.85 19.29
CA ARG A 40 -10.79 -16.83 18.54
C ARG A 40 -11.86 -16.00 19.24
N SER A 41 -11.96 -16.08 20.58
CA SER A 41 -12.90 -15.25 21.33
C SER A 41 -12.59 -13.77 21.21
N LYS A 42 -11.31 -13.36 21.35
CA LYS A 42 -10.88 -11.97 21.19
C LYS A 42 -11.09 -11.44 19.77
N LEU A 43 -10.87 -12.29 18.75
CA LEU A 43 -11.13 -11.91 17.35
C LEU A 43 -12.63 -11.70 17.10
N ARG A 44 -13.50 -12.59 17.62
CA ARG A 44 -14.95 -12.42 17.52
C ARG A 44 -15.43 -11.14 18.21
N GLU A 45 -14.89 -10.85 19.38
CA GLU A 45 -15.17 -9.60 20.09
C GLU A 45 -14.73 -8.39 19.27
N ALA A 46 -13.48 -8.36 18.78
CA ALA A 46 -12.91 -7.23 18.04
C ALA A 46 -13.65 -6.95 16.71
N VAL A 47 -14.13 -7.99 16.00
CA VAL A 47 -14.85 -7.83 14.74
C VAL A 47 -16.32 -7.42 14.96
N SER A 48 -16.88 -7.65 16.14
CA SER A 48 -18.26 -7.31 16.45
C SER A 48 -18.52 -5.81 16.39
N LYS A 49 -19.81 -5.43 16.25
CA LYS A 49 -20.22 -4.02 16.28
C LYS A 49 -19.73 -3.28 17.53
N GLN A 50 -19.80 -3.95 18.69
CA GLN A 50 -19.35 -3.39 19.97
C GLN A 50 -17.82 -3.29 20.02
N GLY A 51 -17.08 -4.31 19.58
CA GLY A 51 -15.63 -4.30 19.54
C GLY A 51 -15.09 -3.20 18.61
N ARG A 52 -15.69 -3.03 17.43
CA ARG A 52 -15.32 -1.94 16.50
C ARG A 52 -15.59 -0.56 17.09
N LYS A 53 -16.69 -0.42 17.82
CA LYS A 53 -16.97 0.84 18.55
C LYS A 53 -15.89 1.11 19.60
N GLN A 54 -15.45 0.10 20.35
CA GLN A 54 -14.38 0.23 21.34
C GLN A 54 -13.04 0.58 20.68
N THR A 55 -12.70 -0.06 19.56
CA THR A 55 -11.52 0.29 18.76
C THR A 55 -11.57 1.75 18.29
N ALA A 56 -12.72 2.20 17.77
CA ALA A 56 -12.91 3.59 17.34
C ALA A 56 -12.82 4.59 18.52
N GLN A 57 -13.27 4.21 19.71
CA GLN A 57 -13.14 5.06 20.92
C GLN A 57 -11.67 5.21 21.35
N LYS A 58 -10.85 4.15 21.25
CA LYS A 58 -9.40 4.23 21.51
C LYS A 58 -8.71 5.14 20.50
N LEU A 59 -9.15 5.13 19.24
CA LEU A 59 -8.69 6.02 18.17
C LEU A 59 -9.56 7.28 18.07
N SER A 60 -9.83 7.90 19.22
CA SER A 60 -10.60 9.16 19.28
C SER A 60 -9.92 10.25 18.44
N LYS A 61 -10.70 11.27 18.04
CA LYS A 61 -10.20 12.42 17.26
C LYS A 61 -8.91 13.01 17.86
N LYS A 62 -8.87 13.17 19.18
CA LYS A 62 -7.68 13.69 19.88
C LYS A 62 -6.46 12.77 19.70
N VAL A 63 -6.64 11.47 19.81
CA VAL A 63 -5.55 10.49 19.63
C VAL A 63 -5.08 10.51 18.18
N VAL A 64 -5.98 10.48 17.20
CA VAL A 64 -5.62 10.53 15.78
C VAL A 64 -4.83 11.79 15.45
N GLU A 65 -5.32 12.97 15.88
CA GLU A 65 -4.62 14.24 15.64
C GLU A 65 -3.23 14.26 16.30
N GLN A 66 -3.09 13.75 17.52
CA GLN A 66 -1.81 13.66 18.21
C GLN A 66 -0.83 12.74 17.49
N GLN A 67 -1.26 11.55 17.09
CA GLN A 67 -0.39 10.58 16.41
C GLN A 67 0.01 11.05 14.99
N CYS A 68 -0.90 11.66 14.24
CA CYS A 68 -0.58 12.24 12.93
C CYS A 68 0.39 13.43 13.05
N ASN A 69 0.25 14.27 14.10
CA ASN A 69 1.21 15.35 14.35
C ASN A 69 2.59 14.79 14.76
N LEU A 70 2.63 13.77 15.60
CA LEU A 70 3.89 13.08 15.96
C LEU A 70 4.55 12.46 14.74
N ALA A 71 3.78 11.79 13.86
CA ALA A 71 4.25 11.26 12.60
C ALA A 71 4.83 12.36 11.71
N ALA A 72 4.17 13.52 11.62
CA ALA A 72 4.65 14.67 10.86
C ALA A 72 5.99 15.20 11.37
N VAL A 73 6.16 15.31 12.69
CA VAL A 73 7.44 15.71 13.31
C VAL A 73 8.53 14.68 13.00
N ARG A 74 8.25 13.38 13.16
CA ARG A 74 9.20 12.31 12.84
C ARG A 74 9.56 12.28 11.35
N THR A 75 8.57 12.44 10.46
CA THR A 75 8.82 12.52 9.02
C THR A 75 9.74 13.70 8.72
N ARG A 76 9.44 14.88 9.27
CA ARG A 76 10.27 16.06 9.07
C ARG A 76 11.71 15.83 9.51
N SER A 77 11.96 15.16 10.65
CA SER A 77 13.33 14.88 11.10
C SER A 77 14.10 13.95 10.16
N LEU A 78 13.40 13.06 9.41
CA LEU A 78 14.02 12.22 8.39
C LEU A 78 14.43 13.00 7.13
N TYR A 79 13.69 14.09 6.82
CA TYR A 79 13.87 14.92 5.63
C TYR A 79 14.54 16.28 5.93
N SER A 80 15.15 16.46 7.12
CA SER A 80 15.60 17.76 7.63
C SER A 80 16.77 18.40 6.89
N ASP A 81 17.51 17.66 6.07
CA ASP A 81 18.63 18.22 5.29
C ASP A 81 18.17 19.06 4.08
N ASP A 82 16.90 18.97 3.71
CA ASP A 82 16.30 19.76 2.65
C ASP A 82 15.61 21.00 3.26
N GLN A 83 16.14 22.19 3.01
CA GLN A 83 15.62 23.48 3.52
C GLN A 83 14.17 23.80 3.08
N ALA A 84 13.54 22.95 2.30
CA ALA A 84 12.26 23.20 1.65
C ALA A 84 11.02 22.75 2.41
N SER A 85 11.11 22.05 3.55
CA SER A 85 9.90 21.65 4.28
C SER A 85 9.33 22.81 5.10
N ASN A 86 8.46 23.60 4.46
CA ASN A 86 7.72 24.67 5.11
C ASN A 86 6.87 24.09 6.26
N PHE A 87 7.05 24.61 7.48
CA PHE A 87 6.31 24.16 8.68
C PHE A 87 4.78 24.24 8.50
N LYS A 88 4.29 25.24 7.74
CA LYS A 88 2.85 25.36 7.43
C LYS A 88 2.34 24.23 6.58
N GLU A 89 3.11 23.80 5.58
CA GLU A 89 2.76 22.69 4.68
C GLU A 89 2.72 21.36 5.43
N THR A 90 3.72 21.11 6.29
CA THR A 90 3.77 19.91 7.14
C THR A 90 2.57 19.83 8.08
N SER A 91 2.18 20.95 8.71
CA SER A 91 1.02 21.03 9.60
C SER A 91 -0.30 20.86 8.82
N SER A 92 -0.41 21.44 7.62
CA SER A 92 -1.58 21.28 6.76
C SER A 92 -1.76 19.82 6.34
N LEU A 93 -0.68 19.18 5.91
CA LEU A 93 -0.67 17.77 5.54
C LEU A 93 -1.07 16.87 6.73
N ALA A 94 -0.54 17.12 7.93
CA ALA A 94 -0.90 16.35 9.12
C ALA A 94 -2.40 16.46 9.46
N LYS A 95 -2.98 17.63 9.29
CA LYS A 95 -4.42 17.83 9.49
C LYS A 95 -5.26 17.09 8.46
N LEU A 96 -4.83 17.12 7.19
CA LEU A 96 -5.52 16.40 6.12
C LEU A 96 -5.45 14.88 6.33
N ILE A 97 -4.26 14.35 6.65
CA ILE A 97 -4.07 12.93 6.96
C ILE A 97 -4.93 12.54 8.17
N SER A 98 -5.02 13.38 9.21
CA SER A 98 -5.91 13.11 10.35
C SER A 98 -7.38 13.00 9.93
N ARG A 99 -7.85 13.86 9.03
CA ARG A 99 -9.22 13.80 8.48
C ARG A 99 -9.46 12.50 7.73
N ILE A 100 -8.48 12.04 6.96
CA ILE A 100 -8.58 10.77 6.22
C ILE A 100 -8.69 9.60 7.22
N TYR A 101 -7.88 9.55 8.27
CA TYR A 101 -7.98 8.49 9.28
C TYR A 101 -9.31 8.52 10.02
N LEU A 102 -9.83 9.69 10.38
CA LEU A 102 -11.13 9.79 11.04
C LEU A 102 -12.25 9.24 10.14
N GLN A 103 -12.24 9.55 8.86
CA GLN A 103 -13.19 8.99 7.89
C GLN A 103 -13.04 7.46 7.76
N LEU A 104 -11.80 6.94 7.73
CA LEU A 104 -11.54 5.50 7.71
C LEU A 104 -12.06 4.80 8.97
N ILE A 105 -11.85 5.39 10.14
CA ILE A 105 -12.30 4.84 11.43
C ILE A 105 -13.84 4.84 11.49
N GLU A 106 -14.50 5.86 10.98
CA GLU A 106 -15.96 5.91 10.86
C GLU A 106 -16.48 4.77 9.97
N ILE A 107 -15.91 4.62 8.77
CA ILE A 107 -16.28 3.52 7.86
C ILE A 107 -15.99 2.15 8.51
N TYR A 108 -14.85 2.01 9.20
CA TYR A 108 -14.52 0.80 9.95
C TYR A 108 -15.59 0.46 11.00
N GLN A 109 -16.04 1.44 11.77
CA GLN A 109 -17.05 1.28 12.82
C GLN A 109 -18.41 0.86 12.23
N GLU A 110 -18.80 1.44 11.09
CA GLU A 110 -20.07 1.16 10.42
C GLU A 110 -20.10 -0.18 9.68
N SER A 111 -18.93 -0.65 9.25
CA SER A 111 -18.79 -1.87 8.44
C SER A 111 -18.72 -3.15 9.26
N ALA A 112 -19.22 -3.16 10.50
CA ALA A 112 -19.26 -4.38 11.30
C ALA A 112 -20.09 -5.47 10.57
N PRO A 113 -19.61 -6.74 10.51
CA PRO A 113 -20.34 -7.81 9.85
C PRO A 113 -21.68 -8.06 10.56
N VAL A 114 -22.74 -8.27 9.77
CA VAL A 114 -24.11 -8.36 10.28
C VAL A 114 -24.35 -9.66 11.05
N VAL A 115 -23.69 -10.76 10.69
CA VAL A 115 -23.81 -12.05 11.38
C VAL A 115 -22.57 -12.93 11.11
N LEU A 116 -21.96 -13.42 12.17
CA LEU A 116 -21.20 -14.66 12.13
C LEU A 116 -22.21 -15.79 12.38
N SER A 117 -22.83 -16.35 11.33
CA SER A 117 -23.75 -17.46 11.50
C SER A 117 -23.01 -18.67 12.08
N GLN A 118 -23.46 -19.15 13.24
CA GLN A 118 -23.02 -20.43 13.75
C GLN A 118 -23.70 -21.51 12.92
N GLY A 119 -22.93 -22.26 12.12
CA GLY A 119 -23.42 -23.49 11.50
C GLY A 119 -23.83 -24.50 12.54
N PRO A 120 -24.62 -25.57 12.19
CA PRO A 120 -25.17 -26.55 13.10
C PRO A 120 -24.15 -27.31 13.94
N GLN A 121 -22.84 -27.20 13.64
CA GLN A 121 -21.74 -27.83 14.35
C GLN A 121 -20.81 -26.86 15.08
N GLY A 122 -21.25 -25.60 15.30
CA GLY A 122 -20.45 -24.61 16.03
C GLY A 122 -19.21 -24.08 15.28
N HIS A 123 -18.97 -24.54 14.05
CA HIS A 123 -17.96 -23.97 13.15
C HIS A 123 -18.58 -22.80 12.42
N ALA A 124 -18.13 -21.58 12.73
CA ALA A 124 -18.47 -20.41 11.92
C ALA A 124 -17.83 -20.61 10.53
N LEU A 125 -18.63 -21.01 9.55
CA LEU A 125 -18.25 -20.91 8.15
C LEU A 125 -18.27 -19.42 7.81
N ILE A 126 -17.12 -18.76 7.97
CA ILE A 126 -16.93 -17.41 7.43
C ILE A 126 -16.75 -17.64 5.93
N GLU A 127 -17.73 -17.23 5.14
CA GLU A 127 -17.49 -17.11 3.70
C GLU A 127 -16.25 -16.25 3.48
N PRO A 128 -15.33 -16.65 2.59
CA PRO A 128 -14.10 -15.91 2.35
C PRO A 128 -14.36 -14.68 1.49
N SER A 129 -15.26 -13.80 1.95
CA SER A 129 -15.51 -12.51 1.34
C SER A 129 -15.02 -11.39 2.26
N LEU A 130 -14.56 -10.27 1.69
CA LEU A 130 -14.12 -9.11 2.47
C LEU A 130 -15.25 -8.58 3.37
N GLU A 131 -16.48 -8.58 2.85
CA GLU A 131 -17.65 -8.13 3.58
C GLU A 131 -17.94 -9.00 4.81
N SER A 132 -17.66 -10.31 4.77
CA SER A 132 -17.81 -11.18 5.94
C SER A 132 -16.86 -10.81 7.08
N TRP A 133 -15.75 -10.16 6.76
CA TRP A 133 -14.82 -9.59 7.74
C TRP A 133 -15.12 -8.12 8.06
N GLY A 134 -16.20 -7.57 7.49
CA GLY A 134 -16.57 -6.18 7.65
C GLY A 134 -15.62 -5.21 6.95
N ILE A 135 -15.01 -5.64 5.85
CA ILE A 135 -14.23 -4.79 4.96
C ILE A 135 -15.12 -4.46 3.76
N PRO A 136 -15.50 -3.20 3.53
CA PRO A 136 -16.35 -2.84 2.40
C PRO A 136 -15.64 -3.08 1.08
N LYS A 137 -16.41 -3.23 0.00
CA LYS A 137 -15.84 -3.30 -1.36
C LYS A 137 -14.90 -2.11 -1.60
N ILE A 138 -13.77 -2.38 -2.23
CA ILE A 138 -12.72 -1.37 -2.47
C ILE A 138 -13.26 -0.13 -3.18
N ASN A 139 -14.15 -0.31 -4.17
CA ASN A 139 -14.77 0.81 -4.87
C ASN A 139 -15.57 1.72 -3.93
N ARG A 140 -16.27 1.15 -2.94
CA ARG A 140 -17.00 1.92 -1.94
C ARG A 140 -16.05 2.68 -1.01
N LEU A 141 -14.97 2.03 -0.59
CA LEU A 141 -13.96 2.64 0.26
C LEU A 141 -13.22 3.76 -0.48
N ALA A 142 -12.83 3.52 -1.74
CA ALA A 142 -12.21 4.51 -2.60
C ALA A 142 -13.14 5.72 -2.84
N ALA A 143 -14.41 5.49 -3.15
CA ALA A 143 -15.40 6.56 -3.36
C ALA A 143 -15.60 7.42 -2.10
N ALA A 144 -15.66 6.80 -0.92
CA ALA A 144 -15.83 7.51 0.34
C ALA A 144 -14.63 8.41 0.69
N LEU A 145 -13.42 8.01 0.33
CA LEU A 145 -12.19 8.77 0.56
C LEU A 145 -11.82 9.71 -0.59
N ALA A 146 -12.47 9.60 -1.74
CA ALA A 146 -12.15 10.32 -2.96
C ALA A 146 -11.92 11.83 -2.77
N PRO A 147 -12.79 12.58 -2.07
CA PRO A 147 -12.60 14.01 -1.88
C PRO A 147 -11.30 14.35 -1.13
N LEU A 148 -11.02 13.60 -0.05
CA LEU A 148 -9.84 13.83 0.79
C LEU A 148 -8.54 13.40 0.08
N LEU A 149 -8.57 12.30 -0.68
CA LEU A 149 -7.43 11.86 -1.47
C LEU A 149 -7.14 12.81 -2.63
N SER A 150 -8.17 13.41 -3.24
CA SER A 150 -7.98 14.46 -4.25
C SER A 150 -7.34 15.70 -3.64
N GLU A 151 -7.81 16.15 -2.47
CA GLU A 151 -7.20 17.26 -1.73
C GLU A 151 -5.71 16.97 -1.42
N LEU A 152 -5.39 15.73 -1.03
CA LEU A 152 -4.01 15.29 -0.78
C LEU A 152 -3.15 15.35 -2.06
N GLN A 153 -3.67 14.89 -3.18
CA GLN A 153 -2.98 14.96 -4.48
C GLN A 153 -2.75 16.39 -4.93
N ASP A 154 -3.72 17.29 -4.73
CA ASP A 154 -3.61 18.68 -5.13
C ASP A 154 -2.61 19.45 -4.25
N GLN A 155 -2.55 19.16 -2.95
CA GLN A 155 -1.48 19.67 -2.07
C GLN A 155 -0.10 19.18 -2.53
N ASN A 156 0.03 17.92 -2.93
CA ASN A 156 1.28 17.37 -3.46
C ASN A 156 1.69 18.01 -4.79
N LYS A 157 0.75 18.37 -5.68
CA LYS A 157 1.05 19.03 -6.97
C LYS A 157 1.43 20.49 -6.81
N SER A 158 0.82 21.22 -5.87
CA SER A 158 1.08 22.63 -5.64
C SER A 158 2.48 22.89 -5.09
N SER A 159 3.10 21.92 -4.45
CA SER A 159 4.44 22.03 -3.85
C SER A 159 5.60 21.84 -4.84
N GLN A 160 5.39 21.90 -6.15
CA GLN A 160 6.41 21.79 -7.22
C GLN A 160 7.45 20.66 -7.06
N SER A 161 7.35 19.81 -6.05
CA SER A 161 8.32 18.78 -5.78
C SER A 161 7.67 17.41 -5.60
N TRP A 162 8.20 16.41 -6.29
CA TRP A 162 7.92 14.99 -6.05
C TRP A 162 8.25 14.56 -4.61
N GLN A 163 9.00 15.38 -3.88
CA GLN A 163 9.32 15.25 -2.46
C GLN A 163 8.05 15.13 -1.61
N SER A 164 6.99 15.84 -1.98
CA SER A 164 5.73 15.81 -1.25
C SER A 164 5.06 14.45 -1.25
N ALA A 165 5.14 13.69 -2.35
CA ALA A 165 4.56 12.34 -2.41
C ALA A 165 5.31 11.35 -1.51
N GLY A 166 6.65 11.36 -1.52
CA GLY A 166 7.48 10.56 -0.61
C GLY A 166 7.28 10.95 0.84
N PHE A 167 7.17 12.25 1.11
CA PHE A 167 6.90 12.78 2.44
C PHE A 167 5.52 12.34 2.95
N ALA A 168 4.46 12.47 2.14
CA ALA A 168 3.12 12.03 2.49
C ALA A 168 3.04 10.52 2.76
N THR A 169 3.65 9.71 1.90
CA THR A 169 3.72 8.25 2.08
C THR A 169 4.47 7.87 3.37
N THR A 170 5.59 8.53 3.67
CA THR A 170 6.34 8.30 4.91
C THR A 170 5.53 8.70 6.13
N GLN A 171 4.84 9.84 6.08
CA GLN A 171 4.00 10.29 7.18
C GLN A 171 2.81 9.34 7.42
N ILE A 172 2.16 8.85 6.37
CA ILE A 172 1.09 7.85 6.48
C ILE A 172 1.61 6.56 7.11
N ASN A 173 2.77 6.06 6.65
CA ASN A 173 3.39 4.86 7.21
C ASN A 173 3.69 5.00 8.71
N LEU A 174 4.26 6.14 9.13
CA LEU A 174 4.50 6.42 10.55
C LEU A 174 3.20 6.59 11.34
N SER A 175 2.18 7.23 10.75
CA SER A 175 0.86 7.35 11.38
C SER A 175 0.21 5.98 11.57
N ASN A 176 0.28 5.10 10.56
CA ASN A 176 -0.20 3.71 10.67
C ASN A 176 0.41 3.00 11.88
N ALA A 177 1.74 3.04 12.02
CA ALA A 177 2.45 2.42 13.13
C ALA A 177 2.00 2.97 14.48
N LEU A 178 1.98 4.31 14.63
CA LEU A 178 1.61 4.99 15.87
C LEU A 178 0.15 4.77 16.28
N LEU A 179 -0.77 4.71 15.31
CA LEU A 179 -2.18 4.43 15.58
C LEU A 179 -2.40 2.96 15.96
N LEU A 180 -1.70 2.03 15.30
CA LEU A 180 -1.78 0.60 15.65
C LEU A 180 -1.22 0.31 17.04
N GLU A 181 -0.19 1.02 17.50
CA GLU A 181 0.34 0.91 18.86
C GLU A 181 -0.69 1.24 19.96
N GLN A 182 -1.76 1.98 19.65
CA GLN A 182 -2.84 2.29 20.59
C GLN A 182 -3.83 1.13 20.78
N LEU A 183 -3.69 0.04 20.02
CA LEU A 183 -4.66 -1.03 19.91
C LEU A 183 -4.09 -2.37 20.37
N GLY A 184 -4.97 -3.23 20.85
CA GLY A 184 -4.61 -4.62 21.12
C GLY A 184 -4.45 -5.44 19.83
N PRO A 185 -3.71 -6.58 19.88
CA PRO A 185 -3.40 -7.39 18.69
C PRO A 185 -4.64 -7.79 17.87
N ALA A 186 -5.74 -8.17 18.51
CA ALA A 186 -6.96 -8.55 17.82
C ALA A 186 -7.65 -7.38 17.09
N GLU A 187 -7.59 -6.17 17.67
CA GLU A 187 -8.12 -4.96 17.05
C GLU A 187 -7.28 -4.54 15.85
N GLN A 188 -5.94 -4.65 15.98
CA GLN A 188 -4.99 -4.31 14.91
C GLN A 188 -5.28 -5.11 13.63
N VAL A 189 -5.57 -6.40 13.75
CA VAL A 189 -5.83 -7.30 12.60
C VAL A 189 -6.90 -6.74 11.67
N PHE A 190 -7.99 -6.23 12.21
CA PHE A 190 -9.11 -5.76 11.38
C PHE A 190 -8.94 -4.34 10.85
N ILE A 191 -8.37 -3.43 11.64
CA ILE A 191 -8.22 -2.04 11.20
C ILE A 191 -6.99 -1.85 10.29
N LYS A 192 -5.98 -2.70 10.42
CA LYS A 192 -4.76 -2.68 9.60
C LYS A 192 -5.08 -2.74 8.11
N CYS A 193 -6.10 -3.50 7.71
CA CYS A 193 -6.54 -3.61 6.32
C CYS A 193 -6.96 -2.25 5.73
N TYR A 194 -7.64 -1.42 6.53
CA TYR A 194 -8.05 -0.06 6.14
C TYR A 194 -6.85 0.88 6.03
N PHE A 195 -5.90 0.76 6.95
CA PHE A 195 -4.68 1.57 6.94
C PHE A 195 -3.77 1.20 5.78
N GLN A 196 -3.66 -0.10 5.46
CA GLN A 196 -2.96 -0.58 4.27
C GLN A 196 -3.59 -0.05 2.99
N PHE A 197 -4.94 -0.08 2.90
CA PHE A 197 -5.65 0.52 1.76
C PHE A 197 -5.25 1.99 1.55
N LEU A 198 -5.25 2.80 2.62
CA LEU A 198 -4.83 4.21 2.52
C LEU A 198 -3.39 4.35 2.04
N GLU A 199 -2.47 3.59 2.62
CA GLU A 199 -1.05 3.63 2.26
C GLU A 199 -0.86 3.30 0.77
N GLU A 200 -1.53 2.27 0.27
CA GLU A 200 -1.47 1.86 -1.13
C GLU A 200 -2.10 2.88 -2.09
N GLN A 201 -3.22 3.54 -1.69
CA GLN A 201 -3.82 4.61 -2.53
C GLN A 201 -2.89 5.80 -2.73
N VAL A 202 -1.95 6.03 -1.81
CA VAL A 202 -1.00 7.15 -1.90
C VAL A 202 0.33 6.72 -2.51
N ALA A 203 0.79 5.51 -2.21
CA ALA A 203 2.10 5.02 -2.64
C ALA A 203 2.11 4.41 -4.04
N LEU A 204 0.97 3.85 -4.50
CA LEU A 204 0.91 3.08 -5.75
C LEU A 204 0.13 3.83 -6.83
N PRO A 205 0.53 3.76 -8.11
CA PRO A 205 -0.23 4.33 -9.23
C PRO A 205 -1.43 3.43 -9.62
N TRP A 206 -2.13 2.89 -8.62
CA TRP A 206 -3.19 1.90 -8.81
C TRP A 206 -4.34 2.40 -9.69
N GLN A 207 -4.77 3.64 -9.48
CA GLN A 207 -5.85 4.23 -10.26
C GLN A 207 -5.48 4.43 -11.73
N GLN A 208 -4.22 4.82 -11.99
CA GLN A 208 -3.70 4.95 -13.36
C GLN A 208 -3.65 3.57 -14.03
N MET A 209 -3.27 2.52 -13.31
CA MET A 209 -3.27 1.14 -13.80
C MET A 209 -4.68 0.66 -14.14
N CYS A 210 -5.67 0.93 -13.28
CA CYS A 210 -7.08 0.64 -13.59
C CYS A 210 -7.58 1.41 -14.81
N ALA A 211 -7.22 2.69 -14.94
CA ALA A 211 -7.58 3.50 -16.11
C ALA A 211 -6.96 2.94 -17.41
N ALA A 212 -5.72 2.46 -17.35
CA ALA A 212 -5.09 1.81 -18.50
C ALA A 212 -5.77 0.49 -18.88
N ALA A 213 -6.28 -0.26 -17.90
CA ALA A 213 -6.97 -1.53 -18.12
C ALA A 213 -8.32 -1.39 -18.86
N VAL A 214 -8.93 -0.20 -18.86
CA VAL A 214 -10.18 0.09 -19.59
C VAL A 214 -10.06 -0.17 -21.10
N ALA A 215 -8.85 0.02 -21.66
CA ALA A 215 -8.60 -0.18 -23.09
C ALA A 215 -8.55 -1.66 -23.52
N TYR A 216 -8.71 -2.59 -22.58
CA TYR A 216 -8.57 -4.03 -22.83
C TYR A 216 -9.89 -4.76 -22.61
N THR A 217 -9.99 -5.95 -23.24
CA THR A 217 -11.02 -6.94 -22.91
C THR A 217 -10.41 -8.05 -22.05
N SER A 218 -11.24 -8.79 -21.33
CA SER A 218 -10.84 -9.94 -20.52
C SER A 218 -10.14 -11.06 -21.32
N ARG A 219 -10.29 -11.06 -22.66
CA ARG A 219 -9.63 -12.00 -23.58
C ARG A 219 -8.28 -11.51 -24.11
N SER A 220 -7.89 -10.31 -23.80
CA SER A 220 -6.62 -9.73 -24.26
C SER A 220 -5.43 -10.43 -23.58
N SER A 221 -4.45 -10.90 -24.35
CA SER A 221 -3.26 -11.57 -23.83
C SER A 221 -2.47 -10.69 -22.85
N ALA A 222 -2.35 -9.40 -23.15
CA ALA A 222 -1.68 -8.45 -22.26
C ALA A 222 -2.39 -8.32 -20.91
N PHE A 223 -3.72 -8.24 -20.94
CA PHE A 223 -4.51 -8.17 -19.69
C PHE A 223 -4.40 -9.49 -18.91
N ALA A 224 -4.52 -10.65 -19.57
CA ALA A 224 -4.42 -11.95 -18.92
C ALA A 224 -3.06 -12.18 -18.22
N ILE A 225 -1.95 -11.66 -18.76
CA ILE A 225 -0.65 -11.69 -18.10
C ILE A 225 -0.70 -10.92 -16.78
N VAL A 226 -1.19 -9.68 -16.81
CA VAL A 226 -1.28 -8.83 -15.61
C VAL A 226 -2.20 -9.47 -14.58
N GLU A 227 -3.36 -9.94 -15.00
CA GLU A 227 -4.33 -10.61 -14.14
C GLU A 227 -3.75 -11.83 -13.43
N ARG A 228 -2.92 -12.63 -14.12
CA ARG A 228 -2.27 -13.81 -13.56
C ARG A 228 -1.14 -13.50 -12.60
N ILE A 229 -0.36 -12.44 -12.86
CA ILE A 229 0.81 -12.07 -12.05
C ILE A 229 0.42 -11.22 -10.83
N LEU A 230 -0.62 -10.43 -10.94
CA LEU A 230 -1.02 -9.48 -9.89
C LEU A 230 -1.22 -10.12 -8.50
N PRO A 231 -1.81 -11.32 -8.36
CA PRO A 231 -1.91 -12.01 -7.05
C PRO A 231 -0.55 -12.32 -6.42
N MET A 232 0.51 -12.47 -7.21
CA MET A 232 1.86 -12.80 -6.76
C MET A 232 2.71 -11.56 -6.41
N THR A 233 2.17 -10.35 -6.54
CA THR A 233 2.93 -9.09 -6.35
C THR A 233 3.67 -9.06 -5.00
N HIS A 234 3.00 -9.47 -3.92
CA HIS A 234 3.62 -9.52 -2.59
C HIS A 234 4.72 -10.57 -2.50
N ASP A 235 4.47 -11.77 -2.97
CA ASP A 235 5.44 -12.88 -2.95
C ASP A 235 6.69 -12.55 -3.76
N ILE A 236 6.52 -11.90 -4.92
CA ILE A 236 7.62 -11.39 -5.74
C ILE A 236 8.44 -10.35 -4.97
N ALA A 237 7.77 -9.40 -4.31
CA ALA A 237 8.44 -8.37 -3.54
C ALA A 237 9.20 -8.95 -2.34
N VAL A 238 8.62 -9.91 -1.63
CA VAL A 238 9.27 -10.62 -0.50
C VAL A 238 10.45 -11.45 -0.97
N ALA A 239 10.32 -12.19 -2.08
CA ALA A 239 11.41 -12.98 -2.65
C ALA A 239 12.58 -12.07 -3.09
N THR A 240 12.28 -10.96 -3.76
CA THR A 240 13.25 -9.94 -4.15
C THR A 240 13.95 -9.37 -2.93
N TYR A 241 13.20 -8.91 -1.94
CA TYR A 241 13.73 -8.36 -0.69
C TYR A 241 14.66 -9.35 0.02
N THR A 242 14.26 -10.61 0.12
CA THR A 242 15.01 -11.66 0.81
C THR A 242 16.37 -11.94 0.16
N ARG A 243 16.47 -11.85 -1.16
CA ARG A 243 17.74 -11.98 -1.89
C ARG A 243 18.55 -10.69 -1.80
N TRP A 244 17.93 -9.56 -2.06
CA TRP A 244 18.54 -8.25 -2.09
C TRP A 244 19.13 -7.85 -0.73
N SER A 245 18.42 -8.06 0.38
CA SER A 245 18.90 -7.71 1.71
C SER A 245 20.15 -8.48 2.13
N LYS A 246 20.37 -9.70 1.60
CA LYS A 246 21.57 -10.49 1.84
C LYS A 246 22.81 -9.94 1.14
N THR A 247 22.66 -9.15 0.09
CA THR A 247 23.81 -8.52 -0.61
C THR A 247 24.31 -7.28 0.14
N PHE A 248 23.52 -6.75 1.08
CA PHE A 248 23.84 -5.55 1.85
C PHE A 248 23.72 -5.76 3.36
N PRO A 249 24.44 -6.75 3.96
CA PRO A 249 24.21 -7.16 5.35
C PRO A 249 24.57 -6.08 6.38
N ASN A 250 25.46 -5.14 6.04
CA ASN A 250 25.93 -4.08 6.93
C ASN A 250 25.29 -2.71 6.65
N TYR A 251 24.27 -2.67 5.77
CA TYR A 251 23.64 -1.40 5.46
C TYR A 251 22.72 -0.94 6.59
N TYR A 252 22.82 0.34 6.93
CA TYR A 252 22.01 1.00 7.93
C TYR A 252 21.44 2.30 7.38
N SER A 253 20.11 2.40 7.30
CA SER A 253 19.40 3.60 6.88
C SER A 253 19.14 4.53 8.08
N ARG A 254 18.68 5.75 7.83
CA ARG A 254 18.19 6.65 8.89
C ARG A 254 17.03 6.06 9.73
N ARG A 255 16.37 5.01 9.24
CA ARG A 255 15.25 4.32 9.90
C ARG A 255 15.64 2.99 10.58
N GLY A 256 16.87 2.58 10.47
CA GLY A 256 17.39 1.32 10.99
C GLY A 256 18.04 0.46 9.93
N ASP A 257 18.44 -0.75 10.32
CA ASP A 257 18.96 -1.77 9.40
C ASP A 257 17.86 -2.41 8.55
N LEU A 258 18.27 -3.20 7.54
CA LEU A 258 17.33 -3.87 6.64
C LEU A 258 16.45 -4.90 7.36
N SER A 259 16.88 -5.46 8.49
CA SER A 259 16.09 -6.46 9.24
C SER A 259 15.00 -5.84 10.10
N SER A 260 15.09 -4.54 10.38
CA SER A 260 14.07 -3.86 11.20
C SER A 260 12.69 -3.89 10.51
N PRO A 261 11.60 -4.19 11.25
CA PRO A 261 10.27 -4.39 10.66
C PRO A 261 9.78 -3.21 9.81
N ALA A 262 10.05 -1.98 10.25
CA ALA A 262 9.63 -0.77 9.54
C ALA A 262 10.38 -0.55 8.23
N VAL A 263 11.69 -0.86 8.18
CA VAL A 263 12.49 -0.77 6.96
C VAL A 263 12.10 -1.88 5.99
N LYS A 264 11.98 -3.12 6.48
CA LYS A 264 11.51 -4.27 5.70
C LYS A 264 10.16 -3.98 5.03
N HIS A 265 9.17 -3.47 5.80
CA HIS A 265 7.86 -3.11 5.28
C HIS A 265 7.98 -2.07 4.14
N SER A 266 8.76 -1.02 4.35
CA SER A 266 8.96 0.02 3.33
C SER A 266 9.62 -0.53 2.06
N CYS A 267 10.65 -1.37 2.19
CA CYS A 267 11.32 -1.97 1.03
C CYS A 267 10.38 -2.90 0.24
N ILE A 268 9.60 -3.74 0.92
CA ILE A 268 8.64 -4.63 0.25
C ILE A 268 7.58 -3.79 -0.49
N ARG A 269 7.02 -2.77 0.14
CA ARG A 269 6.08 -1.84 -0.49
C ARG A 269 6.70 -1.16 -1.73
N ASP A 270 7.96 -0.74 -1.65
CA ASP A 270 8.65 -0.09 -2.77
C ASP A 270 8.84 -1.09 -3.94
N PHE A 271 9.17 -2.36 -3.68
CA PHE A 271 9.18 -3.40 -4.70
C PHE A 271 7.79 -3.69 -5.29
N GLU A 272 6.73 -3.59 -4.50
CA GLU A 272 5.36 -3.67 -5.00
C GLU A 272 5.03 -2.47 -5.88
N MET A 273 5.43 -1.26 -5.48
CA MET A 273 5.26 -0.03 -6.27
C MET A 273 5.94 -0.15 -7.63
N PHE A 274 7.18 -0.65 -7.69
CA PHE A 274 7.89 -0.88 -8.96
C PHE A 274 7.13 -1.82 -9.88
N GLN A 275 6.55 -2.89 -9.33
CA GLN A 275 5.71 -3.82 -10.10
C GLN A 275 4.48 -3.13 -10.68
N VAL A 276 3.77 -2.32 -9.88
CA VAL A 276 2.58 -1.61 -10.36
C VAL A 276 2.95 -0.61 -11.46
N TYR A 277 4.09 0.09 -11.36
CA TYR A 277 4.60 0.96 -12.44
C TYR A 277 4.95 0.18 -13.72
N LEU A 278 5.53 -1.01 -13.59
CA LEU A 278 5.80 -1.90 -14.73
C LEU A 278 4.50 -2.29 -15.43
N TRP A 279 3.50 -2.77 -14.68
CA TRP A 279 2.23 -3.21 -15.24
C TRP A 279 1.39 -2.05 -15.78
N LEU A 280 1.45 -0.89 -15.14
CA LEU A 280 0.87 0.33 -15.69
C LEU A 280 1.49 0.67 -17.07
N SER A 281 2.83 0.67 -17.16
CA SER A 281 3.50 0.95 -18.44
C SER A 281 3.18 -0.09 -19.50
N PHE A 282 3.07 -1.35 -19.13
CA PHE A 282 2.72 -2.45 -20.03
C PHE A 282 1.29 -2.31 -20.56
N LEU A 283 0.31 -2.03 -19.69
CA LEU A 283 -1.08 -1.84 -20.11
C LEU A 283 -1.28 -0.52 -20.87
N ALA A 284 -0.68 0.56 -20.42
CA ALA A 284 -0.79 1.86 -21.08
C ALA A 284 -0.02 1.92 -22.40
N LYS A 285 0.91 0.98 -22.65
CA LYS A 285 1.88 1.01 -23.75
C LYS A 285 2.68 2.33 -23.78
N ASP A 286 2.93 2.88 -22.59
CA ASP A 286 3.60 4.17 -22.40
C ASP A 286 4.74 4.02 -21.37
N LEU A 287 5.95 4.29 -21.80
CA LEU A 287 7.16 4.14 -20.99
C LEU A 287 7.46 5.36 -20.11
N LYS A 288 6.67 6.46 -20.19
CA LYS A 288 6.89 7.66 -19.38
C LYS A 288 6.85 7.35 -17.89
N PHE A 289 5.98 6.43 -17.46
CA PHE A 289 5.81 6.04 -16.06
C PHE A 289 7.09 5.45 -15.48
N VAL A 290 7.76 4.56 -16.22
CA VAL A 290 9.02 3.92 -15.79
C VAL A 290 10.26 4.76 -16.12
N LYS A 291 10.23 5.64 -17.12
CA LYS A 291 11.38 6.44 -17.51
C LYS A 291 11.48 7.79 -16.79
N GLN A 292 10.36 8.35 -16.38
CA GLN A 292 10.31 9.71 -15.84
C GLN A 292 9.75 9.75 -14.40
N GLU A 293 8.55 9.17 -14.18
CA GLU A 293 7.88 9.31 -12.89
C GLU A 293 8.56 8.50 -11.78
N LEU A 294 8.75 7.19 -11.98
CA LEU A 294 9.33 6.32 -10.96
C LEU A 294 10.77 6.69 -10.59
N PRO A 295 11.72 6.93 -11.54
CA PRO A 295 13.07 7.34 -11.17
C PRO A 295 13.11 8.69 -10.45
N ALA A 296 12.25 9.64 -10.82
CA ALA A 296 12.17 10.94 -10.15
C ALA A 296 11.78 10.78 -8.66
N ILE A 297 10.80 9.92 -8.36
CA ILE A 297 10.42 9.60 -6.97
C ILE A 297 11.60 8.98 -6.23
N CYS A 298 12.27 7.99 -6.82
CA CYS A 298 13.37 7.27 -6.18
C CYS A 298 14.58 8.18 -5.90
N VAL A 299 14.97 9.01 -6.87
CA VAL A 299 16.11 9.94 -6.70
C VAL A 299 15.91 10.84 -5.48
N MET A 300 14.70 11.35 -5.30
CA MET A 300 14.42 12.26 -4.21
C MET A 300 14.31 11.57 -2.86
N VAL A 301 13.55 10.48 -2.79
CA VAL A 301 13.31 9.77 -1.53
C VAL A 301 14.60 9.11 -1.05
N TYR A 302 15.33 8.44 -1.92
CA TYR A 302 16.50 7.66 -1.53
C TYR A 302 17.70 8.54 -1.21
N GLY A 303 17.88 9.64 -1.96
CA GLY A 303 18.90 10.65 -1.62
C GLY A 303 18.68 11.22 -0.21
N THR A 304 17.44 11.56 0.12
CA THR A 304 17.08 12.12 1.44
C THR A 304 17.25 11.10 2.57
N LEU A 305 16.91 9.83 2.33
CA LEU A 305 17.05 8.75 3.33
C LEU A 305 18.45 8.14 3.39
N ASN A 306 19.40 8.67 2.61
CA ASN A 306 20.75 8.15 2.51
C ASN A 306 20.82 6.68 2.04
N ILE A 307 19.94 6.33 1.07
CA ILE A 307 19.95 5.01 0.44
C ILE A 307 20.89 5.07 -0.77
N PRO A 308 21.97 4.29 -0.82
CA PRO A 308 22.87 4.26 -1.97
C PRO A 308 22.14 3.91 -3.25
N TRP A 309 22.41 4.67 -4.31
CA TRP A 309 21.75 4.44 -5.60
C TRP A 309 21.99 3.03 -6.16
N THR A 310 23.19 2.48 -5.95
CA THR A 310 23.53 1.10 -6.33
C THR A 310 22.59 0.06 -5.72
N MET A 311 22.12 0.27 -4.48
CA MET A 311 21.14 -0.63 -3.85
C MET A 311 19.79 -0.61 -4.60
N THR A 312 19.40 0.54 -5.13
CA THR A 312 18.18 0.67 -5.94
C THR A 312 18.32 -0.02 -7.28
N VAL A 313 19.47 0.16 -7.93
CA VAL A 313 19.81 -0.51 -9.20
C VAL A 313 19.76 -2.02 -9.05
N ASP A 314 20.48 -2.56 -8.06
CA ASP A 314 20.53 -3.99 -7.79
C ASP A 314 19.16 -4.56 -7.42
N GLY A 315 18.40 -3.86 -6.58
CA GLY A 315 17.05 -4.25 -6.20
C GLY A 315 16.10 -4.32 -7.42
N ASN A 316 16.18 -3.32 -8.30
CA ASN A 316 15.39 -3.28 -9.52
C ASN A 316 15.75 -4.42 -10.49
N ILE A 317 17.05 -4.70 -10.69
CA ILE A 317 17.52 -5.81 -11.52
C ILE A 317 17.01 -7.16 -10.98
N LEU A 318 17.13 -7.38 -9.68
CA LEU A 318 16.63 -8.60 -9.03
C LEU A 318 15.11 -8.73 -9.18
N LEU A 319 14.38 -7.64 -8.98
CA LEU A 319 12.92 -7.61 -9.15
C LEU A 319 12.50 -7.98 -10.56
N MET A 320 13.13 -7.39 -11.58
CA MET A 320 12.80 -7.70 -12.98
C MET A 320 13.09 -9.17 -13.31
N ARG A 321 14.14 -9.76 -12.76
CA ARG A 321 14.42 -11.20 -12.91
C ARG A 321 13.34 -12.05 -12.25
N GLU A 322 12.96 -11.73 -10.98
CA GLU A 322 11.91 -12.45 -10.27
C GLU A 322 10.57 -12.43 -11.01
N ILE A 323 10.23 -11.31 -11.65
CA ILE A 323 9.02 -11.20 -12.47
C ILE A 323 9.13 -12.11 -13.70
N LEU A 324 10.23 -11.99 -14.44
CA LEU A 324 10.43 -12.79 -15.67
C LEU A 324 10.44 -14.28 -15.38
N ASP A 325 10.98 -14.73 -14.25
CA ASP A 325 11.02 -16.14 -13.88
C ASP A 325 9.64 -16.77 -13.65
N ARG A 326 8.63 -15.95 -13.37
CA ARG A 326 7.23 -16.37 -13.18
C ARG A 326 6.38 -16.31 -14.45
N LEU A 327 6.95 -15.86 -15.56
CA LEU A 327 6.27 -15.74 -16.84
C LEU A 327 6.55 -16.95 -17.73
N GLU A 328 5.55 -17.34 -18.52
CA GLU A 328 5.72 -18.33 -19.56
C GLU A 328 6.59 -17.78 -20.71
N PRO A 329 7.24 -18.63 -21.53
CA PRO A 329 8.15 -18.17 -22.59
C PRO A 329 7.54 -17.14 -23.56
N ASN A 330 6.29 -17.35 -23.98
CA ASN A 330 5.54 -16.43 -24.84
C ASN A 330 5.24 -15.10 -24.15
N GLU A 331 4.91 -15.11 -22.86
CA GLU A 331 4.66 -13.93 -22.06
C GLU A 331 5.94 -13.14 -21.82
N LYS A 332 7.07 -13.82 -21.57
CA LYS A 332 8.40 -13.20 -21.44
C LYS A 332 8.73 -12.33 -22.64
N SER A 333 8.41 -12.79 -23.85
CA SER A 333 8.68 -12.02 -25.06
C SER A 333 7.93 -10.69 -25.11
N LEU A 334 6.71 -10.65 -24.58
CA LEU A 334 5.87 -9.44 -24.51
C LEU A 334 6.30 -8.48 -23.39
N VAL A 335 6.70 -9.02 -22.25
CA VAL A 335 7.02 -8.20 -21.05
C VAL A 335 8.48 -7.75 -21.02
N ARG A 336 9.42 -8.52 -21.60
CA ARG A 336 10.86 -8.25 -21.62
C ARG A 336 11.23 -6.81 -22.05
N PRO A 337 10.64 -6.21 -23.09
CA PRO A 337 10.95 -4.82 -23.44
C PRO A 337 10.69 -3.84 -22.27
N TYR A 338 9.61 -4.04 -21.52
CA TYR A 338 9.25 -3.18 -20.38
C TYR A 338 10.16 -3.40 -19.17
N THR A 339 10.51 -4.66 -18.86
CA THR A 339 11.49 -4.94 -17.79
C THR A 339 12.87 -4.41 -18.14
N GLN A 340 13.29 -4.44 -19.40
CA GLN A 340 14.54 -3.82 -19.83
C GLN A 340 14.51 -2.31 -19.70
N HIS A 341 13.40 -1.67 -20.02
CA HIS A 341 13.23 -0.23 -19.79
C HIS A 341 13.24 0.13 -18.31
N MET A 342 12.65 -0.71 -17.43
CA MET A 342 12.75 -0.55 -15.99
C MET A 342 14.21 -0.57 -15.52
N ILE A 343 15.01 -1.55 -15.98
CA ILE A 343 16.43 -1.62 -15.63
C ILE A 343 17.18 -0.38 -16.14
N ASN A 344 16.98 -0.01 -17.40
CA ASN A 344 17.68 1.12 -18.03
C ASN A 344 17.28 2.50 -17.44
N ALA A 345 16.13 2.58 -16.78
CA ALA A 345 15.68 3.82 -16.12
C ALA A 345 16.45 4.13 -14.84
N PHE A 346 17.20 3.15 -14.31
CA PHE A 346 18.06 3.27 -13.13
C PHE A 346 19.52 3.00 -13.52
N PRO A 347 20.18 3.90 -14.26
CA PRO A 347 21.56 3.70 -14.68
C PRO A 347 22.49 3.79 -13.46
N ASP A 348 23.60 3.06 -13.51
CA ASP A 348 24.72 3.28 -12.59
C ASP A 348 25.19 4.72 -12.72
N ARG A 349 25.31 5.40 -11.58
CA ARG A 349 25.74 6.80 -11.48
C ARG A 349 27.15 6.89 -10.94
#